data_7265801bcfb8cce101f68edfe1611a64
#
_entry.id   7265801bcfb8cce101f68edfe1611a64
#
_cell.length_a   1.000
_cell.length_b   1.000
_cell.length_c   1.000
_cell.angle_alpha   90.00
_cell.angle_beta   90.00
_cell.angle_gamma   90.00
#
_symmetry.space_group_name_H-M   'P 1'
#
loop_
_entity.id
_entity.type
_entity.pdbx_description
1 polymer ?
#
loop_
_entity_poly.entity_id
_entity_poly.type
_entity_poly.pdbx_seq_one_letter_code
_entity_poly.pdbx_strand_id
1 'polypeptide(L)'
;GVRLVGSEMCIRDRTKASKTISTEFKNAGSKVIFVPVPENKETLMPVWDKLIEMYNAVYALCEDGKVLSASVVKEGGTAASVCKACFGNGFGFKFANELTNDELFAPLSGSLVIELADGAELSNDVLHYDLGTVTNDAKITVNGKEIELSALLEKWTAPLEKVFPTKAEVPEIKVDVPLYSERNTSSPAIKTAKPTVFIPVFPGTNCEVDTARAFEKAGANVEMLIVKNLSSNDIEETIDEMEKLIAKSQMIMLPGGFSGGDEPDGSGKFIATTFRNPRIAEQVLSLIHI
;
A
#
# COMPACT_ATOMS: atom_id res chain seq x y z
N GLY A 1 -22.03 -9.19 0.31
CA GLY A 1 -20.59 -9.19 0.23
C GLY A 1 -19.98 -9.09 1.62
N VAL A 2 -19.18 -10.06 1.98
CA VAL A 2 -18.41 -10.00 3.23
C VAL A 2 -17.37 -8.89 3.04
N ARG A 3 -17.54 -7.78 3.71
CA ARG A 3 -16.53 -6.74 3.81
C ARG A 3 -15.46 -7.23 4.79
N LEU A 4 -14.36 -7.72 4.28
CA LEU A 4 -13.14 -7.99 5.05
C LEU A 4 -12.34 -6.68 5.26
N VAL A 5 -13.03 -5.60 5.59
CA VAL A 5 -12.39 -4.31 5.80
C VAL A 5 -11.81 -4.28 7.21
N GLY A 6 -10.53 -4.03 7.33
CA GLY A 6 -9.81 -3.90 8.59
C GLY A 6 -9.08 -5.16 9.03
N SER A 7 -9.70 -6.34 9.04
CA SER A 7 -9.01 -7.59 9.40
C SER A 7 -7.98 -8.03 8.36
N GLU A 8 -8.20 -7.77 7.09
CA GLU A 8 -7.20 -8.04 6.04
C GLU A 8 -5.91 -7.24 6.19
N MET A 9 -6.00 -6.01 6.63
CA MET A 9 -4.80 -5.18 6.87
C MET A 9 -3.97 -5.67 8.04
N CYS A 10 -4.58 -6.42 8.98
CA CYS A 10 -3.92 -6.96 10.17
C CYS A 10 -3.36 -8.38 9.99
N ILE A 11 -3.76 -9.10 8.93
CA ILE A 11 -3.36 -10.50 8.66
C ILE A 11 -2.22 -10.58 7.63
N ARG A 12 -1.53 -9.51 7.34
CA ARG A 12 -0.45 -9.55 6.37
C ARG A 12 0.77 -10.29 6.88
N ASP A 13 1.30 -11.13 6.01
CA ASP A 13 2.59 -11.77 6.23
C ASP A 13 3.69 -10.73 6.37
N ARG A 14 4.58 -10.94 7.33
CA ARG A 14 5.75 -10.10 7.52
C ARG A 14 6.87 -10.55 6.61
N THR A 15 7.39 -9.65 5.79
CA THR A 15 8.60 -9.86 5.01
C THR A 15 9.70 -8.89 5.42
N LYS A 16 10.93 -9.19 5.03
CA LYS A 16 12.04 -8.26 5.19
C LYS A 16 11.97 -7.20 4.10
N ALA A 17 11.88 -5.93 4.47
CA ALA A 17 11.81 -4.82 3.51
C ALA A 17 12.97 -4.83 2.48
N SER A 18 14.16 -5.28 2.89
CA SER A 18 15.33 -5.40 2.02
C SER A 18 15.21 -6.49 0.95
N LYS A 19 14.22 -7.38 1.05
CA LYS A 19 13.96 -8.46 0.07
C LYS A 19 12.71 -8.22 -0.76
N THR A 20 12.09 -7.04 -0.63
CA THR A 20 10.93 -6.67 -1.42
C THR A 20 11.34 -6.42 -2.86
N ILE A 21 10.62 -7.05 -3.79
CA ILE A 21 10.85 -6.93 -5.23
C ILE A 21 9.70 -6.11 -5.81
N SER A 22 10.04 -5.12 -6.64
CA SER A 22 9.07 -4.28 -7.35
C SER A 22 8.92 -4.72 -8.80
N THR A 23 7.99 -4.12 -9.52
CA THR A 23 7.57 -4.58 -10.84
C THR A 23 8.34 -3.95 -11.99
N GLU A 24 8.99 -2.80 -11.77
CA GLU A 24 9.74 -2.08 -12.82
C GLU A 24 11.10 -2.74 -13.10
N PHE A 25 11.53 -2.76 -14.36
CA PHE A 25 12.84 -3.26 -14.76
C PHE A 25 13.98 -2.44 -14.15
N LYS A 26 15.08 -3.11 -13.76
CA LYS A 26 16.19 -2.53 -13.00
C LYS A 26 17.44 -2.26 -13.83
N ASN A 27 17.78 -3.17 -14.74
CA ASN A 27 19.06 -3.09 -15.44
C ASN A 27 18.90 -3.31 -16.93
N ALA A 28 19.50 -2.44 -17.76
CA ALA A 28 19.66 -2.71 -19.17
C ALA A 28 20.60 -3.90 -19.39
N GLY A 29 20.26 -4.79 -20.31
CA GLY A 29 20.97 -6.03 -20.59
C GLY A 29 20.44 -7.24 -19.82
N SER A 30 19.60 -7.06 -18.79
CA SER A 30 19.01 -8.16 -18.03
C SER A 30 18.12 -9.03 -18.89
N LYS A 31 18.20 -10.34 -18.66
CA LYS A 31 17.30 -11.33 -19.24
C LYS A 31 15.95 -11.31 -18.52
N VAL A 32 14.88 -11.38 -19.31
CA VAL A 32 13.52 -11.48 -18.79
C VAL A 32 12.88 -12.78 -19.27
N ILE A 33 12.30 -13.51 -18.33
CA ILE A 33 11.59 -14.76 -18.59
C ILE A 33 10.10 -14.62 -18.34
N PHE A 34 9.33 -15.41 -19.09
CA PHE A 34 7.89 -15.61 -18.85
C PHE A 34 7.68 -16.99 -18.23
N VAL A 35 6.99 -17.04 -17.10
CA VAL A 35 6.67 -18.26 -16.36
C VAL A 35 5.16 -18.44 -16.37
N PRO A 36 4.62 -19.30 -17.26
CA PRO A 36 3.18 -19.52 -17.35
C PRO A 36 2.65 -20.35 -16.20
N VAL A 37 1.41 -20.09 -15.80
CA VAL A 37 0.66 -21.00 -14.90
C VAL A 37 0.51 -22.35 -15.59
N PRO A 38 0.90 -23.46 -14.92
CA PRO A 38 0.65 -24.78 -15.46
C PRO A 38 -0.85 -25.10 -15.48
N GLU A 39 -1.43 -25.22 -16.67
CA GLU A 39 -2.87 -25.46 -16.85
C GLU A 39 -3.15 -26.83 -17.47
N ASN A 40 -4.27 -27.40 -17.09
CA ASN A 40 -4.85 -28.53 -17.79
C ASN A 40 -5.59 -28.03 -19.04
N LYS A 41 -5.18 -28.48 -20.21
CA LYS A 41 -5.69 -28.01 -21.52
C LYS A 41 -7.17 -28.32 -21.76
N GLU A 42 -7.73 -29.30 -21.09
CA GLU A 42 -9.14 -29.70 -21.25
C GLU A 42 -10.06 -28.92 -20.31
N THR A 43 -9.63 -28.71 -19.07
CA THR A 43 -10.46 -28.07 -18.04
C THR A 43 -10.15 -26.58 -17.85
N LEU A 44 -9.03 -26.10 -18.39
CA LEU A 44 -8.49 -24.75 -18.17
C LEU A 44 -8.21 -24.43 -16.70
N MET A 45 -8.14 -25.45 -15.86
CA MET A 45 -7.82 -25.31 -14.44
C MET A 45 -6.34 -25.44 -14.20
N PRO A 46 -5.78 -24.70 -13.21
CA PRO A 46 -4.39 -24.88 -12.82
C PRO A 46 -4.11 -26.32 -12.35
N VAL A 47 -2.94 -26.81 -12.70
CA VAL A 47 -2.40 -28.05 -12.14
C VAL A 47 -1.75 -27.69 -10.80
N TRP A 48 -2.49 -27.85 -9.71
CA TRP A 48 -2.18 -27.30 -8.40
C TRP A 48 -0.79 -27.65 -7.86
N ASP A 49 -0.38 -28.92 -7.95
CA ASP A 49 0.93 -29.35 -7.46
C ASP A 49 2.06 -28.63 -8.22
N LYS A 50 1.94 -28.57 -9.56
CA LYS A 50 2.91 -27.86 -10.39
C LYS A 50 2.89 -26.35 -10.19
N LEU A 51 1.74 -25.78 -9.88
CA LEU A 51 1.62 -24.35 -9.54
C LEU A 51 2.38 -24.03 -8.25
N ILE A 52 2.23 -24.89 -7.24
CA ILE A 52 2.96 -24.75 -5.97
C ILE A 52 4.47 -24.91 -6.20
N GLU A 53 4.90 -25.89 -6.99
CA GLU A 53 6.31 -26.09 -7.36
C GLU A 53 6.87 -24.84 -8.06
N MET A 54 6.13 -24.29 -9.02
CA MET A 54 6.50 -23.08 -9.75
C MET A 54 6.70 -21.88 -8.81
N TYR A 55 5.72 -21.58 -7.95
CA TYR A 55 5.83 -20.45 -7.04
C TYR A 55 6.93 -20.64 -5.99
N ASN A 56 7.13 -21.85 -5.50
CA ASN A 56 8.22 -22.15 -4.57
C ASN A 56 9.60 -21.95 -5.22
N ALA A 57 9.76 -22.35 -6.48
CA ALA A 57 11.02 -22.15 -7.22
C ALA A 57 11.29 -20.65 -7.46
N VAL A 58 10.28 -19.89 -7.86
CA VAL A 58 10.40 -18.43 -8.02
C VAL A 58 10.69 -17.77 -6.67
N TYR A 59 10.00 -18.15 -5.61
CA TYR A 59 10.25 -17.62 -4.26
C TYR A 59 11.68 -17.87 -3.79
N ALA A 60 12.23 -19.07 -4.04
CA ALA A 60 13.61 -19.37 -3.72
C ALA A 60 14.59 -18.44 -4.43
N LEU A 61 14.37 -18.16 -5.73
CA LEU A 61 15.18 -17.18 -6.46
C LEU A 61 15.07 -15.77 -5.90
N CYS A 62 13.88 -15.36 -5.42
CA CYS A 62 13.68 -14.08 -4.75
C CYS A 62 14.47 -14.01 -3.44
N GLU A 63 14.43 -15.06 -2.62
CA GLU A 63 15.17 -15.12 -1.36
C GLU A 63 16.70 -15.10 -1.60
N ASP A 64 17.16 -15.68 -2.70
CA ASP A 64 18.56 -15.67 -3.12
C ASP A 64 19.02 -14.34 -3.74
N GLY A 65 18.10 -13.38 -3.95
CA GLY A 65 18.41 -12.10 -4.61
C GLY A 65 18.68 -12.21 -6.11
N LYS A 66 18.23 -13.29 -6.74
CA LYS A 66 18.41 -13.58 -8.18
C LYS A 66 17.30 -13.01 -9.06
N VAL A 67 16.23 -12.48 -8.47
CA VAL A 67 15.14 -11.78 -9.15
C VAL A 67 15.29 -10.29 -8.92
N LEU A 68 15.39 -9.51 -10.00
CA LEU A 68 15.50 -8.05 -9.94
C LEU A 68 14.13 -7.38 -9.94
N SER A 69 13.22 -7.87 -10.79
CA SER A 69 11.82 -7.43 -10.83
C SER A 69 10.89 -8.59 -11.17
N ALA A 70 9.65 -8.52 -10.71
CA ALA A 70 8.63 -9.51 -11.02
C ALA A 70 7.24 -8.86 -11.09
N SER A 71 6.46 -9.25 -12.08
CA SER A 71 5.08 -8.80 -12.23
C SER A 71 4.16 -9.96 -12.62
N VAL A 72 2.92 -9.91 -12.12
CA VAL A 72 1.88 -10.87 -12.47
C VAL A 72 1.21 -10.43 -13.77
N VAL A 73 1.07 -11.37 -14.71
CA VAL A 73 0.33 -11.14 -15.95
C VAL A 73 -1.17 -11.05 -15.65
N LYS A 74 -1.82 -10.03 -16.22
CA LYS A 74 -3.26 -9.75 -16.12
C LYS A 74 -3.82 -9.39 -17.50
N GLU A 75 -4.95 -8.67 -17.55
CA GLU A 75 -5.49 -8.13 -18.81
C GLU A 75 -4.43 -7.33 -19.57
N GLY A 76 -4.37 -7.57 -20.87
CA GLY A 76 -3.35 -7.05 -21.77
C GLY A 76 -2.08 -7.92 -21.86
N GLY A 77 -2.06 -9.06 -21.17
CA GLY A 77 -1.05 -10.10 -21.34
C GLY A 77 0.37 -9.70 -20.95
N THR A 78 1.32 -10.41 -21.54
CA THR A 78 2.75 -10.15 -21.37
C THR A 78 3.14 -8.78 -21.92
N ALA A 79 2.49 -8.31 -22.99
CA ALA A 79 2.72 -6.99 -23.58
C ALA A 79 2.45 -5.87 -22.58
N ALA A 80 1.30 -5.90 -21.88
CA ALA A 80 0.98 -4.89 -20.88
C ALA A 80 1.91 -4.97 -19.64
N SER A 81 2.29 -6.19 -19.23
CA SER A 81 3.23 -6.39 -18.10
C SER A 81 4.60 -5.79 -18.42
N VAL A 82 5.14 -6.06 -19.61
CA VAL A 82 6.41 -5.51 -20.09
C VAL A 82 6.34 -3.98 -20.21
N CYS A 83 5.28 -3.42 -20.84
CA CYS A 83 5.13 -1.97 -20.96
C CYS A 83 5.15 -1.29 -19.59
N LYS A 84 4.38 -1.80 -18.63
CA LYS A 84 4.33 -1.24 -17.27
C LYS A 84 5.67 -1.34 -16.54
N ALA A 85 6.38 -2.46 -16.73
CA ALA A 85 7.72 -2.62 -16.16
C ALA A 85 8.74 -1.63 -16.76
N CYS A 86 8.59 -1.29 -18.05
CA CYS A 86 9.40 -0.27 -18.72
C CYS A 86 9.09 1.14 -18.24
N PHE A 87 7.82 1.49 -17.95
CA PHE A 87 7.42 2.84 -17.55
C PHE A 87 8.11 3.30 -16.26
N GLY A 88 8.36 2.40 -15.31
CA GLY A 88 8.87 2.76 -14.00
C GLY A 88 10.24 3.45 -14.03
N ASN A 89 11.19 2.89 -14.76
CA ASN A 89 12.56 3.41 -14.85
C ASN A 89 12.93 3.92 -16.26
N GLY A 90 11.99 3.89 -17.20
CA GLY A 90 12.20 4.39 -18.55
C GLY A 90 13.06 3.49 -19.44
N PHE A 91 13.27 2.23 -19.06
CA PHE A 91 13.97 1.25 -19.87
C PHE A 91 13.13 0.81 -21.07
N GLY A 92 13.80 0.45 -22.17
CA GLY A 92 13.17 -0.23 -23.28
C GLY A 92 13.16 -1.75 -23.08
N PHE A 93 12.57 -2.45 -24.06
CA PHE A 93 12.53 -3.90 -24.06
C PHE A 93 12.54 -4.46 -25.48
N LYS A 94 13.33 -5.50 -25.70
CA LYS A 94 13.34 -6.24 -26.95
C LYS A 94 12.87 -7.67 -26.72
N PHE A 95 11.73 -8.03 -27.31
CA PHE A 95 11.24 -9.41 -27.30
C PHE A 95 12.19 -10.33 -28.05
N ALA A 96 12.42 -11.52 -27.50
CA ALA A 96 13.39 -12.47 -28.03
C ALA A 96 12.91 -13.15 -29.33
N ASN A 97 11.61 -13.40 -29.43
CA ASN A 97 10.99 -14.15 -30.53
C ASN A 97 9.86 -13.37 -31.18
N GLU A 98 9.45 -13.79 -32.35
CA GLU A 98 8.19 -13.36 -32.93
C GLU A 98 7.04 -13.99 -32.14
N LEU A 99 6.09 -13.17 -31.72
CA LEU A 99 4.95 -13.55 -30.90
C LEU A 99 3.65 -13.23 -31.63
N THR A 100 2.70 -14.12 -31.54
CA THR A 100 1.34 -13.89 -32.02
C THR A 100 0.60 -12.91 -31.10
N ASN A 101 -0.53 -12.38 -31.57
CA ASN A 101 -1.37 -11.53 -30.73
C ASN A 101 -1.86 -12.26 -29.46
N ASP A 102 -2.18 -13.54 -29.57
CA ASP A 102 -2.64 -14.32 -28.41
C ASP A 102 -1.53 -14.48 -27.37
N GLU A 103 -0.29 -14.72 -27.78
CA GLU A 103 0.86 -14.81 -26.87
C GLU A 103 1.20 -13.47 -26.21
N LEU A 104 0.97 -12.37 -26.92
CA LEU A 104 1.20 -11.01 -26.41
C LEU A 104 0.11 -10.53 -25.44
N PHE A 105 -1.17 -10.80 -25.78
CA PHE A 105 -2.31 -10.14 -25.13
C PHE A 105 -3.22 -11.05 -24.34
N ALA A 106 -3.02 -12.37 -24.35
CA ALA A 106 -3.84 -13.29 -23.56
C ALA A 106 -3.75 -12.98 -22.06
N PRO A 107 -4.88 -12.91 -21.33
CA PRO A 107 -4.89 -12.64 -19.91
C PRO A 107 -4.52 -13.90 -19.11
N LEU A 108 -3.26 -14.28 -19.17
CA LEU A 108 -2.71 -15.47 -18.50
C LEU A 108 -2.53 -15.21 -17.00
N SER A 109 -3.63 -14.97 -16.29
CA SER A 109 -3.65 -14.58 -14.87
C SER A 109 -2.88 -15.54 -13.98
N GLY A 110 -2.02 -14.98 -13.13
CA GLY A 110 -1.14 -15.77 -12.24
C GLY A 110 0.20 -16.15 -12.85
N SER A 111 0.35 -16.05 -14.18
CA SER A 111 1.67 -16.18 -14.82
C SER A 111 2.57 -14.99 -14.48
N LEU A 112 3.88 -15.16 -14.57
CA LEU A 112 4.85 -14.17 -14.13
C LEU A 112 5.75 -13.71 -15.28
N VAL A 113 6.07 -12.41 -15.29
CA VAL A 113 7.17 -11.82 -16.05
C VAL A 113 8.25 -11.46 -15.04
N ILE A 114 9.44 -12.03 -15.19
CA ILE A 114 10.53 -11.95 -14.21
C ILE A 114 11.81 -11.47 -14.88
N GLU A 115 12.41 -10.43 -14.34
CA GLU A 115 13.76 -9.97 -14.68
C GLU A 115 14.75 -10.68 -13.77
N LEU A 116 15.73 -11.33 -14.37
CA LEU A 116 16.76 -12.09 -13.67
C LEU A 116 18.05 -11.27 -13.47
N ALA A 117 18.70 -11.49 -12.36
CA ALA A 117 20.06 -11.01 -12.13
C ALA A 117 21.04 -11.73 -13.09
N ASP A 118 22.20 -11.12 -13.30
CA ASP A 118 23.22 -11.66 -14.19
C ASP A 118 23.64 -13.09 -13.75
N GLY A 119 23.64 -14.02 -14.71
CA GLY A 119 23.94 -15.42 -14.47
C GLY A 119 22.88 -16.21 -13.68
N ALA A 120 21.74 -15.61 -13.36
CA ALA A 120 20.65 -16.31 -12.69
C ALA A 120 19.79 -17.09 -13.70
N GLU A 121 19.35 -18.27 -13.30
CA GLU A 121 18.49 -19.14 -14.10
C GLU A 121 17.41 -19.75 -13.20
N LEU A 122 16.20 -19.93 -13.75
CA LEU A 122 15.14 -20.74 -13.14
C LEU A 122 15.37 -22.22 -13.48
N SER A 123 15.06 -23.14 -12.55
CA SER A 123 15.19 -24.58 -12.79
C SER A 123 14.42 -25.01 -14.04
N ASN A 124 15.04 -25.88 -14.83
CA ASN A 124 14.42 -26.47 -16.02
C ASN A 124 13.22 -27.38 -15.72
N ASP A 125 13.02 -27.74 -14.44
CA ASP A 125 11.82 -28.46 -14.00
C ASP A 125 10.57 -27.60 -13.99
N VAL A 126 10.75 -26.28 -13.98
CA VAL A 126 9.66 -25.28 -14.05
C VAL A 126 9.57 -24.74 -15.48
N LEU A 127 8.40 -24.90 -16.07
CA LEU A 127 8.14 -24.39 -17.43
C LEU A 127 8.34 -22.87 -17.47
N HIS A 128 9.23 -22.40 -18.32
CA HIS A 128 9.45 -20.99 -18.57
C HIS A 128 9.98 -20.76 -19.99
N TYR A 129 9.85 -19.53 -20.46
CA TYR A 129 10.28 -19.11 -21.78
C TYR A 129 11.14 -17.87 -21.70
N ASP A 130 12.13 -17.76 -22.56
CA ASP A 130 12.86 -16.50 -22.77
C ASP A 130 11.93 -15.48 -23.40
N LEU A 131 11.58 -14.42 -22.68
CA LEU A 131 10.69 -13.37 -23.17
C LEU A 131 11.46 -12.28 -23.91
N GLY A 132 12.69 -11.99 -23.47
CA GLY A 132 13.53 -10.97 -24.09
C GLY A 132 14.52 -10.33 -23.15
N THR A 133 14.98 -9.16 -23.54
CA THR A 133 16.05 -8.42 -22.86
C THR A 133 15.64 -6.96 -22.63
N VAL A 134 15.93 -6.45 -21.45
CA VAL A 134 15.78 -5.02 -21.12
C VAL A 134 16.82 -4.21 -21.88
N THR A 135 16.43 -3.12 -22.50
CA THR A 135 17.30 -2.26 -23.28
C THR A 135 17.43 -0.85 -22.67
N ASN A 136 18.46 -0.12 -23.05
CA ASN A 136 18.70 1.23 -22.55
C ASN A 136 18.02 2.33 -23.39
N ASP A 137 17.43 1.96 -24.52
CA ASP A 137 16.63 2.83 -25.37
C ASP A 137 15.17 2.81 -24.87
N ALA A 138 14.53 3.94 -24.78
CA ALA A 138 13.13 4.03 -24.33
C ALA A 138 12.15 3.56 -25.43
N LYS A 139 12.32 2.31 -25.89
CA LYS A 139 11.54 1.69 -26.98
C LYS A 139 11.15 0.26 -26.63
N ILE A 140 10.04 -0.20 -27.19
CA ILE A 140 9.68 -1.62 -27.17
C ILE A 140 9.80 -2.15 -28.60
N THR A 141 10.65 -3.17 -28.75
CA THR A 141 10.85 -3.87 -30.03
C THR A 141 10.12 -5.22 -29.98
N VAL A 142 9.14 -5.40 -30.85
CA VAL A 142 8.35 -6.63 -30.99
C VAL A 142 8.08 -6.92 -32.45
N ASN A 143 8.29 -8.17 -32.90
CA ASN A 143 8.07 -8.61 -34.29
C ASN A 143 8.72 -7.67 -35.32
N GLY A 144 9.94 -7.22 -35.04
CA GLY A 144 10.68 -6.29 -35.91
C GLY A 144 10.18 -4.85 -35.96
N LYS A 145 9.18 -4.50 -35.15
CA LYS A 145 8.64 -3.15 -35.00
C LYS A 145 9.12 -2.50 -33.72
N GLU A 146 9.48 -1.22 -33.81
CA GLU A 146 9.82 -0.39 -32.67
C GLU A 146 8.67 0.55 -32.31
N ILE A 147 8.39 0.68 -31.04
CA ILE A 147 7.34 1.56 -30.50
C ILE A 147 7.97 2.41 -29.41
N GLU A 148 7.83 3.72 -29.50
CA GLU A 148 8.33 4.67 -28.50
C GLU A 148 7.58 4.48 -27.16
N LEU A 149 8.32 4.37 -26.07
CA LEU A 149 7.76 4.17 -24.74
C LEU A 149 6.85 5.32 -24.31
N SER A 150 7.21 6.56 -24.68
CA SER A 150 6.40 7.74 -24.39
C SER A 150 5.01 7.68 -25.02
N ALA A 151 4.91 7.18 -26.26
CA ALA A 151 3.62 7.03 -26.95
C ALA A 151 2.73 5.96 -26.27
N LEU A 152 3.34 4.90 -25.74
CA LEU A 152 2.61 3.87 -24.99
C LEU A 152 2.14 4.40 -23.63
N LEU A 153 2.99 5.15 -22.93
CA LEU A 153 2.66 5.76 -21.66
C LEU A 153 1.50 6.77 -21.79
N GLU A 154 1.55 7.63 -22.83
CA GLU A 154 0.47 8.57 -23.13
C GLU A 154 -0.86 7.83 -23.34
N LYS A 155 -0.86 6.77 -24.16
CA LYS A 155 -2.07 5.96 -24.38
C LYS A 155 -2.56 5.26 -23.11
N TRP A 156 -1.68 4.88 -22.22
CA TRP A 156 -2.04 4.21 -20.97
C TRP A 156 -2.64 5.19 -19.94
N THR A 157 -2.14 6.42 -19.88
CA THR A 157 -2.64 7.44 -18.93
C THR A 157 -3.89 8.17 -19.44
N ALA A 158 -4.01 8.40 -20.74
CA ALA A 158 -5.06 9.19 -21.37
C ALA A 158 -6.52 8.86 -20.92
N PRO A 159 -6.93 7.58 -20.72
CA PRO A 159 -8.31 7.27 -20.36
C PRO A 159 -8.77 7.91 -19.05
N LEU A 160 -7.88 8.08 -18.09
CA LEU A 160 -8.18 8.63 -16.77
C LEU A 160 -7.73 10.09 -16.58
N GLU A 161 -6.98 10.66 -17.55
CA GLU A 161 -6.36 11.97 -17.40
C GLU A 161 -7.37 13.10 -17.11
N LYS A 162 -8.60 12.99 -17.61
CA LYS A 162 -9.66 13.98 -17.36
C LYS A 162 -10.25 13.92 -15.95
N VAL A 163 -10.15 12.79 -15.28
CA VAL A 163 -10.72 12.54 -13.94
C VAL A 163 -9.63 12.58 -12.88
N PHE A 164 -8.49 11.98 -13.20
CA PHE A 164 -7.30 11.93 -12.34
C PHE A 164 -6.09 12.39 -13.14
N PRO A 165 -5.89 13.69 -13.29
CA PRO A 165 -4.78 14.22 -14.08
C PRO A 165 -3.44 13.82 -13.46
N THR A 166 -2.51 13.38 -14.30
CA THR A 166 -1.15 13.00 -13.88
C THR A 166 -0.33 14.20 -13.44
N LYS A 167 -0.75 15.41 -13.84
CA LYS A 167 -0.17 16.68 -13.42
C LYS A 167 -1.28 17.57 -12.87
N ALA A 168 -1.21 17.93 -11.61
CA ALA A 168 -2.09 18.93 -11.06
C ALA A 168 -1.68 20.33 -11.57
N GLU A 169 -2.66 21.12 -12.03
CA GLU A 169 -2.47 22.57 -12.24
C GLU A 169 -2.47 23.22 -10.86
N VAL A 170 -1.31 23.29 -10.24
CA VAL A 170 -1.14 24.01 -8.98
C VAL A 170 -0.63 25.40 -9.34
N PRO A 171 -1.30 26.50 -8.88
CA PRO A 171 -0.73 27.82 -9.00
C PRO A 171 0.63 27.84 -8.27
N GLU A 172 1.64 28.50 -8.86
CA GLU A 172 2.93 28.71 -8.20
C GLU A 172 2.73 29.55 -6.93
N ILE A 173 2.37 28.88 -5.85
CA ILE A 173 2.36 29.48 -4.51
C ILE A 173 3.76 29.26 -3.93
N LYS A 174 4.51 30.33 -3.77
CA LYS A 174 5.73 30.28 -2.96
C LYS A 174 5.30 30.08 -1.51
N VAL A 175 5.33 28.84 -1.06
CA VAL A 175 5.14 28.52 0.34
C VAL A 175 6.48 28.67 1.03
N ASP A 176 6.61 29.67 1.89
CA ASP A 176 7.75 29.76 2.81
C ASP A 176 7.49 28.78 3.95
N VAL A 177 8.07 27.60 3.84
CA VAL A 177 7.93 26.54 4.86
C VAL A 177 9.09 26.71 5.84
N PRO A 178 8.83 27.10 7.10
CA PRO A 178 9.88 27.18 8.10
C PRO A 178 10.46 25.78 8.34
N LEU A 179 11.75 25.62 8.04
CA LEU A 179 12.46 24.38 8.32
C LEU A 179 12.95 24.41 9.78
N TYR A 180 12.43 23.51 10.60
CA TYR A 180 12.92 23.31 11.95
C TYR A 180 14.21 22.52 11.89
N SER A 181 15.34 23.21 12.06
CA SER A 181 16.68 22.61 12.07
C SER A 181 17.04 22.02 13.44
N GLU A 182 16.33 22.41 14.49
CA GLU A 182 16.62 21.96 15.85
C GLU A 182 15.42 21.18 16.42
N ARG A 183 15.72 20.00 16.98
CA ARG A 183 14.73 19.21 17.70
C ARG A 183 14.36 19.90 19.00
N ASN A 184 13.08 20.11 19.24
CA ASN A 184 12.62 20.54 20.56
C ASN A 184 12.90 19.45 21.60
N THR A 185 13.81 19.74 22.54
CA THR A 185 14.20 18.86 23.63
C THR A 185 13.64 19.28 24.98
N SER A 186 12.67 20.20 25.00
CA SER A 186 12.02 20.68 26.22
C SER A 186 11.39 19.47 26.96
N SER A 187 11.66 19.37 28.25
CA SER A 187 11.00 18.40 29.10
C SER A 187 9.70 18.99 29.66
N PRO A 188 8.64 18.19 29.82
CA PRO A 188 7.39 18.67 30.42
C PRO A 188 7.65 19.11 31.87
N ALA A 189 6.90 20.12 32.34
CA ALA A 189 7.00 20.63 33.71
C ALA A 189 6.64 19.55 34.73
N ILE A 190 5.64 18.73 34.43
CA ILE A 190 5.23 17.57 35.25
C ILE A 190 5.74 16.30 34.58
N LYS A 191 6.59 15.56 35.28
CA LYS A 191 7.13 14.28 34.81
C LYS A 191 6.31 13.13 35.37
N THR A 192 5.71 12.35 34.49
CA THR A 192 4.97 11.13 34.85
C THR A 192 5.76 9.92 34.41
N ALA A 193 6.06 9.01 35.35
CA ALA A 193 6.83 7.80 35.07
C ALA A 193 6.11 6.85 34.09
N LYS A 194 4.79 6.80 34.18
CA LYS A 194 3.93 5.99 33.32
C LYS A 194 2.74 6.84 32.85
N PRO A 195 2.86 7.50 31.71
CA PRO A 195 1.80 8.39 31.22
C PRO A 195 0.53 7.62 30.87
N THR A 196 -0.61 8.28 31.05
CA THR A 196 -1.93 7.75 30.69
C THR A 196 -2.37 8.31 29.35
N VAL A 197 -2.84 7.45 28.47
CA VAL A 197 -3.41 7.79 27.18
C VAL A 197 -4.92 7.57 27.23
N PHE A 198 -5.69 8.59 26.95
CA PHE A 198 -7.13 8.50 26.79
C PHE A 198 -7.47 8.22 25.32
N ILE A 199 -8.26 7.18 25.05
CA ILE A 199 -8.71 6.78 23.73
C ILE A 199 -10.24 6.80 23.70
N PRO A 200 -10.89 7.85 23.20
CA PRO A 200 -12.33 7.83 22.99
C PRO A 200 -12.66 6.99 21.75
N VAL A 201 -13.58 6.04 21.92
CA VAL A 201 -14.03 5.13 20.88
C VAL A 201 -15.37 5.64 20.35
N PHE A 202 -15.35 6.26 19.17
CA PHE A 202 -16.54 6.81 18.53
C PHE A 202 -17.21 5.78 17.62
N PRO A 203 -18.52 5.91 17.35
CA PRO A 203 -19.17 5.13 16.30
C PRO A 203 -18.43 5.31 14.97
N GLY A 204 -17.96 4.20 14.38
CA GLY A 204 -17.19 4.22 13.14
C GLY A 204 -15.67 4.14 13.29
N THR A 205 -15.11 4.29 14.48
CA THR A 205 -13.71 3.95 14.73
C THR A 205 -13.53 2.44 14.90
N ASN A 206 -12.38 1.90 14.55
CA ASN A 206 -12.10 0.44 14.66
C ASN A 206 -10.64 0.09 14.94
N CYS A 207 -9.78 1.09 15.16
CA CYS A 207 -8.35 0.86 15.42
C CYS A 207 -7.98 1.04 16.91
N GLU A 208 -8.95 1.13 17.81
CA GLU A 208 -8.74 1.42 19.22
C GLU A 208 -7.93 0.34 19.94
N VAL A 209 -8.19 -0.93 19.65
CA VAL A 209 -7.50 -2.05 20.32
C VAL A 209 -6.03 -2.13 19.92
N ASP A 210 -5.74 -1.98 18.62
CA ASP A 210 -4.36 -2.03 18.13
C ASP A 210 -3.58 -0.79 18.57
N THR A 211 -4.24 0.36 18.62
CA THR A 211 -3.70 1.60 19.16
C THR A 211 -3.39 1.47 20.65
N ALA A 212 -4.32 0.92 21.44
CA ALA A 212 -4.11 0.66 22.85
C ALA A 212 -2.88 -0.22 23.10
N ARG A 213 -2.77 -1.34 22.39
CA ARG A 213 -1.62 -2.26 22.47
C ARG A 213 -0.29 -1.58 22.12
N ALA A 214 -0.29 -0.67 21.13
CA ALA A 214 0.91 0.06 20.78
C ALA A 214 1.39 0.97 21.91
N PHE A 215 0.49 1.69 22.58
CA PHE A 215 0.80 2.54 23.72
C PHE A 215 1.22 1.72 24.96
N GLU A 216 0.53 0.63 25.25
CA GLU A 216 0.90 -0.29 26.34
C GLU A 216 2.30 -0.87 26.14
N LYS A 217 2.63 -1.29 24.90
CA LYS A 217 3.97 -1.77 24.53
C LYS A 217 5.04 -0.70 24.69
N ALA A 218 4.68 0.56 24.51
CA ALA A 218 5.57 1.71 24.76
C ALA A 218 5.67 2.08 26.24
N GLY A 219 4.92 1.44 27.12
CA GLY A 219 4.97 1.63 28.59
C GLY A 219 3.94 2.59 29.14
N ALA A 220 2.94 3.01 28.36
CA ALA A 220 1.85 3.86 28.84
C ALA A 220 0.73 3.06 29.53
N ASN A 221 -0.10 3.73 30.33
CA ASN A 221 -1.43 3.25 30.72
C ASN A 221 -2.43 3.68 29.65
N VAL A 222 -3.42 2.83 29.35
CA VAL A 222 -4.46 3.16 28.39
C VAL A 222 -5.83 3.14 29.07
N GLU A 223 -6.61 4.18 28.85
CA GLU A 223 -8.00 4.32 29.26
C GLU A 223 -8.86 4.50 28.02
N MET A 224 -9.73 3.53 27.74
CA MET A 224 -10.68 3.60 26.62
C MET A 224 -12.07 3.91 27.12
N LEU A 225 -12.80 4.76 26.40
CA LEU A 225 -14.19 5.08 26.66
C LEU A 225 -15.00 4.95 25.37
N ILE A 226 -16.04 4.12 25.39
CA ILE A 226 -17.01 4.03 24.29
C ILE A 226 -17.94 5.23 24.39
N VAL A 227 -17.93 6.05 23.34
CA VAL A 227 -18.80 7.21 23.21
C VAL A 227 -20.20 6.76 22.85
N LYS A 228 -21.13 6.90 23.78
CA LYS A 228 -22.54 6.52 23.61
C LYS A 228 -23.30 7.70 22.98
N ASN A 229 -24.22 7.42 22.08
CA ASN A 229 -24.98 8.44 21.32
C ASN A 229 -26.43 8.06 21.05
N LEU A 230 -27.00 7.06 21.76
CA LEU A 230 -28.36 6.58 21.51
C LEU A 230 -29.43 7.49 22.14
N SER A 231 -29.08 8.17 23.23
CA SER A 231 -29.98 9.09 23.93
C SER A 231 -29.25 10.35 24.40
N SER A 232 -30.00 11.41 24.74
CA SER A 232 -29.40 12.63 25.32
C SER A 232 -28.69 12.36 26.64
N ASN A 233 -29.22 11.44 27.46
CA ASN A 233 -28.59 11.05 28.73
C ASN A 233 -27.26 10.34 28.48
N ASP A 234 -27.17 9.45 27.47
CA ASP A 234 -25.91 8.79 27.10
C ASP A 234 -24.83 9.79 26.69
N ILE A 235 -25.24 10.85 26.00
CA ILE A 235 -24.30 11.90 25.58
C ILE A 235 -23.78 12.69 26.79
N GLU A 236 -24.67 13.06 27.74
CA GLU A 236 -24.27 13.76 28.96
C GLU A 236 -23.35 12.91 29.83
N GLU A 237 -23.70 11.64 30.07
CA GLU A 237 -22.85 10.69 30.79
C GLU A 237 -21.48 10.54 30.14
N THR A 238 -21.44 10.44 28.80
CA THR A 238 -20.19 10.34 28.06
C THR A 238 -19.32 11.57 28.20
N ILE A 239 -19.94 12.78 28.17
CA ILE A 239 -19.21 14.04 28.35
C ILE A 239 -18.64 14.11 29.78
N ASP A 240 -19.40 13.73 30.78
CA ASP A 240 -18.96 13.71 32.17
C ASP A 240 -17.78 12.75 32.40
N GLU A 241 -17.80 11.59 31.77
CA GLU A 241 -16.71 10.62 31.83
C GLU A 241 -15.48 11.06 31.03
N MET A 242 -15.68 11.62 29.83
CA MET A 242 -14.59 12.17 29.03
C MET A 242 -13.83 13.28 29.77
N GLU A 243 -14.55 14.21 30.40
CA GLU A 243 -13.95 15.28 31.19
C GLU A 243 -13.03 14.74 32.28
N LYS A 244 -13.50 13.74 33.04
CA LYS A 244 -12.70 13.09 34.11
C LYS A 244 -11.48 12.36 33.53
N LEU A 245 -11.63 11.69 32.38
CA LEU A 245 -10.54 10.93 31.75
C LEU A 245 -9.49 11.86 31.14
N ILE A 246 -9.89 12.93 30.49
CA ILE A 246 -8.98 13.94 29.95
C ILE A 246 -8.18 14.58 31.07
N ALA A 247 -8.83 14.99 32.17
CA ALA A 247 -8.18 15.65 33.32
C ALA A 247 -7.06 14.82 33.96
N LYS A 248 -7.12 13.50 33.91
CA LYS A 248 -6.09 12.59 34.48
C LYS A 248 -5.08 12.07 33.45
N SER A 249 -5.30 12.33 32.15
CA SER A 249 -4.44 11.83 31.08
C SER A 249 -3.35 12.82 30.69
N GLN A 250 -2.28 12.34 30.08
CA GLN A 250 -1.20 13.14 29.49
C GLN A 250 -1.27 13.17 27.97
N MET A 251 -2.05 12.25 27.39
CA MET A 251 -2.22 12.13 25.95
C MET A 251 -3.67 11.81 25.61
N ILE A 252 -4.14 12.31 24.48
CA ILE A 252 -5.41 11.91 23.86
C ILE A 252 -5.06 11.33 22.49
N MET A 253 -5.58 10.15 22.20
CA MET A 253 -5.40 9.48 20.91
C MET A 253 -6.75 9.20 20.26
N LEU A 254 -6.98 9.79 19.10
CA LEU A 254 -8.17 9.53 18.28
C LEU A 254 -7.88 8.38 17.32
N PRO A 255 -8.53 7.21 17.50
CA PRO A 255 -8.30 6.07 16.62
C PRO A 255 -8.91 6.30 15.24
N GLY A 256 -8.31 5.66 14.23
CA GLY A 256 -8.84 5.67 12.87
C GLY A 256 -10.03 4.73 12.69
N GLY A 257 -10.59 4.72 11.47
CA GLY A 257 -11.68 3.85 11.08
C GLY A 257 -12.04 4.04 9.62
N PHE A 258 -12.78 3.07 9.05
CA PHE A 258 -13.19 3.08 7.65
C PHE A 258 -14.67 3.37 7.41
N SER A 259 -15.48 3.37 8.46
CA SER A 259 -16.92 3.51 8.32
C SER A 259 -17.33 4.96 8.31
N GLY A 260 -17.49 5.53 7.12
CA GLY A 260 -18.08 6.85 6.95
C GLY A 260 -17.32 8.02 7.60
N GLY A 261 -16.10 7.79 8.11
CA GLY A 261 -15.26 8.86 8.69
C GLY A 261 -14.87 9.91 7.67
N ASP A 262 -14.75 9.50 6.43
CA ASP A 262 -14.37 10.33 5.28
C ASP A 262 -15.58 10.99 4.61
N GLU A 263 -16.79 10.60 4.99
CA GLU A 263 -18.02 11.17 4.45
C GLU A 263 -18.46 12.41 5.25
N PRO A 264 -19.16 13.40 4.61
CA PRO A 264 -19.58 14.63 5.27
C PRO A 264 -20.39 14.44 6.56
N ASP A 265 -21.14 13.35 6.66
CA ASP A 265 -21.98 13.00 7.81
C ASP A 265 -21.42 11.83 8.64
N GLY A 266 -20.15 11.47 8.43
CA GLY A 266 -19.49 10.37 9.10
C GLY A 266 -18.99 10.67 10.52
N SER A 267 -18.25 9.70 11.09
CA SER A 267 -17.71 9.77 12.44
C SER A 267 -16.79 10.98 12.68
N GLY A 268 -16.10 11.47 11.65
CA GLY A 268 -15.27 12.66 11.75
C GLY A 268 -16.06 13.92 12.15
N LYS A 269 -17.27 14.08 11.62
CA LYS A 269 -18.18 15.18 11.99
C LYS A 269 -18.66 15.05 13.45
N PHE A 270 -18.96 13.83 13.87
CA PHE A 270 -19.37 13.55 15.25
C PHE A 270 -18.22 13.82 16.24
N ILE A 271 -17.02 13.34 15.94
CA ILE A 271 -15.80 13.64 16.72
C ILE A 271 -15.61 15.16 16.85
N ALA A 272 -15.61 15.86 15.72
CA ALA A 272 -15.43 17.32 15.70
C ALA A 272 -16.51 18.06 16.54
N THR A 273 -17.76 17.61 16.49
CA THR A 273 -18.85 18.18 17.29
C THR A 273 -18.65 17.92 18.77
N THR A 274 -18.22 16.71 19.16
CA THR A 274 -17.94 16.36 20.56
C THR A 274 -16.81 17.23 21.13
N PHE A 275 -15.72 17.40 20.38
CA PHE A 275 -14.59 18.23 20.82
C PHE A 275 -14.87 19.74 20.78
N ARG A 276 -15.96 20.18 20.14
CA ARG A 276 -16.48 21.56 20.23
C ARG A 276 -17.36 21.81 21.46
N ASN A 277 -17.74 20.75 22.19
CA ASN A 277 -18.42 20.94 23.48
C ASN A 277 -17.52 21.77 24.40
N PRO A 278 -18.02 22.87 25.00
CA PRO A 278 -17.18 23.79 25.79
C PRO A 278 -16.42 23.10 26.92
N ARG A 279 -17.05 22.15 27.61
CA ARG A 279 -16.43 21.40 28.73
C ARG A 279 -15.25 20.57 28.24
N ILE A 280 -15.43 19.84 27.12
CA ILE A 280 -14.37 19.02 26.53
C ILE A 280 -13.25 19.92 25.97
N ALA A 281 -13.60 20.97 25.26
CA ALA A 281 -12.64 21.92 24.72
C ALA A 281 -11.75 22.54 25.81
N GLU A 282 -12.34 22.93 26.95
CA GLU A 282 -11.61 23.49 28.10
C GLU A 282 -10.62 22.47 28.69
N GLN A 283 -11.04 21.21 28.84
CA GLN A 283 -10.16 20.15 29.35
C GLN A 283 -9.00 19.85 28.40
N VAL A 284 -9.26 19.83 27.08
CA VAL A 284 -8.21 19.63 26.07
C VAL A 284 -7.21 20.78 26.09
N LEU A 285 -7.68 22.02 26.16
CA LEU A 285 -6.80 23.18 26.27
C LEU A 285 -5.99 23.17 27.57
N SER A 286 -6.60 22.76 28.69
CA SER A 286 -5.88 22.57 29.95
C SER A 286 -4.78 21.51 29.84
N LEU A 287 -5.04 20.41 29.15
CA LEU A 287 -4.05 19.36 28.90
C LEU A 287 -2.83 19.89 28.12
N ILE A 288 -3.05 20.73 27.12
CA ILE A 288 -1.98 21.32 26.31
C ILE A 288 -1.07 22.23 27.15
N HIS A 289 -1.61 22.90 28.16
CA HIS A 289 -0.86 23.82 29.03
C HIS A 289 -0.14 23.15 30.20
N ILE A 290 -0.46 21.90 30.50
CA ILE A 290 0.20 21.13 31.55
C ILE A 290 1.46 20.44 31.04
#